data_5db2dcbaa22000fa8687c86371cf136f
#
_entry.id   5db2dcbaa22000fa8687c86371cf136f
#
_cell.length_a   1.000
_cell.length_b   1.000
_cell.length_c   1.000
_cell.angle_alpha   90.00
_cell.angle_beta   90.00
_cell.angle_gamma   90.00
#
_symmetry.space_group_name_H-M   'P 1'
#
loop_
_entity.id
_entity.type
_entity.pdbx_description
1 polymer ?
#
loop_
_entity_poly.entity_id
_entity_poly.type
_entity_poly.pdbx_seq_one_letter_code
_entity_poly.pdbx_strand_id
1 'polypeptide(L)'
;VVAIDGKTICGAYESEEAKLFRGTYLKPSSPKYKLHMVSAWAADNGISLGQIKTEEKSNEITAIPELLEALDIKECIITIDAMGCQKTIASKIIDKEADYVLAVKNNHMHLYKEIEHFFTIWSAEKPNRVSVYEKSETGHGRLEKRTCIACDNLYWLNAKDYTQWAGLKTFACVITERTVPGERGPRKQKETRYYISSLALDAELIASSVRKHWSVENNLHWQLDVSFNEDYGRKKNNAAVNFSLVSKTALSMLKHYESKSSIARKRKSAGWSDDVLQSILSVEKF
;
A
#
# COMPACT_ATOMS: atom_id res chain seq x y z
N VAL A 1 -2.53 -1.31 -11.19
CA VAL A 1 -2.90 -1.11 -9.76
C VAL A 1 -1.90 -0.16 -9.12
N VAL A 2 -2.41 0.86 -8.44
CA VAL A 2 -1.62 1.80 -7.64
C VAL A 2 -1.92 1.56 -6.15
N ALA A 3 -0.91 1.09 -5.42
CA ALA A 3 -0.99 0.89 -3.98
C ALA A 3 -0.55 2.19 -3.27
N ILE A 4 -1.40 2.69 -2.38
CA ILE A 4 -1.07 3.83 -1.51
C ILE A 4 -0.84 3.30 -0.11
N ASP A 5 0.33 3.57 0.43
CA ASP A 5 0.72 3.07 1.75
C ASP A 5 1.70 4.02 2.44
N GLY A 6 1.64 4.04 3.77
CA GLY A 6 2.45 4.88 4.62
C GLY A 6 3.64 4.14 5.22
N LYS A 7 4.78 4.82 5.32
CA LYS A 7 5.98 4.31 5.98
C LYS A 7 6.60 5.35 6.91
N THR A 8 6.87 4.95 8.14
CA THR A 8 7.68 5.75 9.06
C THR A 8 9.16 5.46 8.84
N ILE A 9 9.94 6.50 8.53
CA ILE A 9 11.40 6.39 8.37
C ILE A 9 12.05 6.57 9.74
N CYS A 10 12.55 5.49 10.33
CA CYS A 10 13.01 5.47 11.73
C CYS A 10 14.24 6.34 11.98
N GLY A 11 15.13 6.49 11.00
CA GLY A 11 16.35 7.31 11.10
C GLY A 11 16.17 8.78 10.76
N ALA A 12 14.98 9.17 10.27
CA ALA A 12 14.68 10.53 9.86
C ALA A 12 13.76 11.23 10.86
N TYR A 13 14.00 12.52 11.10
CA TYR A 13 13.20 13.30 12.03
C TYR A 13 13.14 14.77 11.62
N GLU A 14 12.08 15.43 12.04
CA GLU A 14 11.97 16.89 11.95
C GLU A 14 12.56 17.52 13.22
N SER A 15 13.44 18.47 13.03
CA SER A 15 13.96 19.30 14.11
C SER A 15 13.26 20.65 14.10
N GLU A 16 12.87 21.17 15.27
CA GLU A 16 12.52 22.58 15.36
C GLU A 16 13.69 23.44 14.87
N GLU A 17 13.41 24.49 14.12
CA GLU A 17 14.41 25.49 13.78
C GLU A 17 14.98 26.09 15.08
N ALA A 18 16.31 26.27 15.12
CA ALA A 18 16.97 26.91 16.24
C ALA A 18 16.41 28.34 16.39
N LYS A 19 15.59 28.56 17.39
CA LYS A 19 15.05 29.90 17.67
C LYS A 19 16.13 30.75 18.32
N LEU A 20 16.40 31.90 17.71
CA LEU A 20 17.23 32.91 18.32
C LEU A 20 16.44 33.60 19.45
N PHE A 21 16.81 33.32 20.69
CA PHE A 21 16.22 34.00 21.82
C PHE A 21 17.28 34.84 22.52
N ARG A 22 17.09 36.16 22.57
CA ARG A 22 18.01 37.14 23.18
C ARG A 22 19.49 37.00 22.74
N GLY A 23 19.71 36.74 21.44
CA GLY A 23 21.09 36.61 20.90
C GLY A 23 21.77 35.27 21.14
N THR A 24 21.09 34.30 21.77
CA THR A 24 21.62 32.96 22.00
C THR A 24 20.88 31.94 21.20
N TYR A 25 21.58 31.09 20.43
CA TYR A 25 20.97 29.94 19.73
C TYR A 25 20.58 28.87 20.76
N LEU A 26 19.33 28.67 20.99
CA LEU A 26 18.84 27.54 21.76
C LEU A 26 18.99 26.28 20.90
N LYS A 27 19.72 25.29 21.40
CA LYS A 27 19.76 23.97 20.76
C LYS A 27 18.35 23.42 20.71
N PRO A 28 17.89 22.88 19.55
CA PRO A 28 16.60 22.22 19.49
C PRO A 28 16.54 21.14 20.54
N SER A 29 15.44 21.07 21.28
CA SER A 29 15.10 19.93 22.10
C SER A 29 15.03 18.68 21.22
N SER A 30 15.18 17.48 21.80
CA SER A 30 15.20 16.18 21.13
C SER A 30 14.25 16.07 19.92
N PRO A 31 14.54 15.26 18.91
CA PRO A 31 13.71 15.13 17.70
C PRO A 31 12.27 14.84 18.09
N LYS A 32 11.37 15.75 17.75
CA LYS A 32 9.98 15.67 18.20
C LYS A 32 9.18 14.60 17.47
N TYR A 33 9.47 14.35 16.19
CA TYR A 33 8.64 13.47 15.36
C TYR A 33 9.48 12.68 14.36
N LYS A 34 9.15 11.40 14.22
CA LYS A 34 9.68 10.56 13.14
C LYS A 34 9.00 10.98 11.84
N LEU A 35 9.76 11.03 10.77
CA LEU A 35 9.23 11.34 9.44
C LEU A 35 8.34 10.19 8.96
N HIS A 36 7.09 10.50 8.64
CA HIS A 36 6.16 9.57 8.02
C HIS A 36 5.85 10.01 6.59
N MET A 37 5.90 9.07 5.65
CA MET A 37 5.74 9.30 4.22
C MET A 37 4.63 8.42 3.69
N VAL A 38 3.66 9.00 2.98
CA VAL A 38 2.69 8.27 2.17
C VAL A 38 3.20 8.21 0.75
N SER A 39 3.19 7.04 0.15
CA SER A 39 3.72 6.79 -1.20
C SER A 39 2.68 6.13 -2.09
N ALA A 40 2.68 6.48 -3.37
CA ALA A 40 1.93 5.82 -4.43
C ALA A 40 2.87 4.91 -5.23
N TRP A 41 2.55 3.62 -5.28
CA TRP A 41 3.34 2.58 -5.92
C TRP A 41 2.57 1.91 -7.05
N ALA A 42 3.01 2.10 -8.30
CA ALA A 42 2.49 1.37 -9.45
C ALA A 42 2.99 -0.07 -9.40
N ALA A 43 2.17 -0.97 -8.85
CA ALA A 43 2.58 -2.33 -8.51
C ALA A 43 2.98 -3.16 -9.73
N ASP A 44 2.31 -2.95 -10.87
CA ASP A 44 2.56 -3.66 -12.11
C ASP A 44 3.87 -3.21 -12.79
N ASN A 45 4.18 -1.93 -12.68
CA ASN A 45 5.37 -1.33 -13.29
C ASN A 45 6.58 -1.34 -12.35
N GLY A 46 6.38 -1.53 -11.04
CA GLY A 46 7.47 -1.45 -10.08
C GLY A 46 8.05 -0.04 -9.91
N ILE A 47 7.19 1.00 -10.05
CA ILE A 47 7.58 2.42 -10.06
C ILE A 47 6.89 3.14 -8.91
N SER A 48 7.62 4.00 -8.21
CA SER A 48 7.06 4.99 -7.30
C SER A 48 6.59 6.21 -8.08
N LEU A 49 5.28 6.46 -8.07
CA LEU A 49 4.66 7.58 -8.79
C LEU A 49 4.77 8.90 -8.04
N GLY A 50 4.86 8.85 -6.71
CA GLY A 50 4.92 10.04 -5.88
C GLY A 50 4.94 9.71 -4.41
N GLN A 51 5.19 10.74 -3.61
CA GLN A 51 5.17 10.65 -2.15
C GLN A 51 4.79 12.00 -1.54
N ILE A 52 4.14 11.94 -0.38
CA ILE A 52 3.85 13.11 0.45
C ILE A 52 4.28 12.83 1.88
N LYS A 53 4.87 13.82 2.50
CA LYS A 53 5.16 13.83 3.93
C LYS A 53 3.88 14.13 4.70
N THR A 54 3.57 13.39 5.75
CA THR A 54 2.50 13.78 6.67
C THR A 54 2.98 14.93 7.57
N GLU A 55 2.08 15.87 7.85
CA GLU A 55 2.35 16.93 8.82
C GLU A 55 2.41 16.36 10.25
N GLU A 56 3.03 17.10 11.19
CA GLU A 56 3.30 16.67 12.57
C GLU A 56 2.11 16.09 13.34
N LYS A 57 0.90 16.55 13.06
CA LYS A 57 -0.35 16.15 13.74
C LYS A 57 -1.34 15.45 12.83
N SER A 58 -1.04 15.34 11.52
CA SER A 58 -1.89 14.67 10.56
C SER A 58 -1.48 13.21 10.43
N ASN A 59 -2.44 12.40 10.09
CA ASN A 59 -2.25 11.01 9.73
C ASN A 59 -2.35 10.84 8.20
N GLU A 60 -2.24 9.64 7.73
CA GLU A 60 -2.34 9.31 6.30
C GLU A 60 -3.64 9.80 5.65
N ILE A 61 -4.74 9.90 6.42
CA ILE A 61 -6.06 10.33 5.93
C ILE A 61 -6.01 11.72 5.30
N THR A 62 -5.17 12.62 5.80
CA THR A 62 -5.03 13.98 5.25
C THR A 62 -4.04 14.04 4.10
N ALA A 63 -3.02 13.19 4.09
CA ALA A 63 -1.99 13.15 3.05
C ALA A 63 -2.45 12.45 1.76
N ILE A 64 -3.27 11.40 1.88
CA ILE A 64 -3.75 10.63 0.72
C ILE A 64 -4.52 11.50 -0.29
N PRO A 65 -5.49 12.36 0.09
CA PRO A 65 -6.18 13.22 -0.87
C PRO A 65 -5.26 14.17 -1.62
N GLU A 66 -4.23 14.70 -0.96
CA GLU A 66 -3.23 15.58 -1.57
C GLU A 66 -2.35 14.82 -2.57
N LEU A 67 -1.93 13.60 -2.20
CA LEU A 67 -1.17 12.73 -3.10
C LEU A 67 -1.99 12.36 -4.34
N LEU A 68 -3.27 11.98 -4.17
CA LEU A 68 -4.17 11.67 -5.28
C LEU A 68 -4.38 12.86 -6.20
N GLU A 69 -4.41 14.11 -5.66
CA GLU A 69 -4.54 15.31 -6.48
C GLU A 69 -3.37 15.50 -7.41
N ALA A 70 -2.16 15.26 -6.94
CA ALA A 70 -0.93 15.43 -7.70
C ALA A 70 -0.71 14.37 -8.79
N LEU A 71 -1.48 13.26 -8.78
CA LEU A 71 -1.30 12.13 -9.68
C LEU A 71 -2.37 12.09 -10.78
N ASP A 72 -1.98 11.70 -11.98
CA ASP A 72 -2.89 11.21 -12.99
C ASP A 72 -3.16 9.73 -12.75
N ILE A 73 -4.36 9.41 -12.25
CA ILE A 73 -4.77 8.06 -11.85
C ILE A 73 -5.96 7.55 -12.66
N LYS A 74 -6.31 8.24 -13.74
CA LYS A 74 -7.42 7.81 -14.61
C LYS A 74 -7.24 6.34 -15.03
N GLU A 75 -8.35 5.58 -15.00
CA GLU A 75 -8.39 4.15 -15.33
C GLU A 75 -7.52 3.24 -14.41
N CYS A 76 -6.97 3.80 -13.32
CA CYS A 76 -6.23 3.02 -12.35
C CYS A 76 -7.15 2.38 -11.29
N ILE A 77 -6.70 1.28 -10.70
CA ILE A 77 -7.29 0.73 -9.48
C ILE A 77 -6.42 1.15 -8.30
N ILE A 78 -7.00 1.96 -7.42
CA ILE A 78 -6.33 2.46 -6.22
C ILE A 78 -6.62 1.51 -5.07
N THR A 79 -5.57 1.05 -4.39
CA THR A 79 -5.69 0.19 -3.22
C THR A 79 -5.11 0.89 -2.00
N ILE A 80 -5.86 0.90 -0.90
CA ILE A 80 -5.45 1.56 0.35
C ILE A 80 -5.81 0.65 1.51
N ASP A 81 -5.01 0.70 2.57
CA ASP A 81 -5.27 -0.01 3.80
C ASP A 81 -6.51 0.55 4.55
N ALA A 82 -6.84 -0.06 5.69
CA ALA A 82 -8.04 0.32 6.42
C ALA A 82 -7.98 1.75 7.01
N MET A 83 -6.81 2.32 7.27
CA MET A 83 -6.70 3.69 7.76
C MET A 83 -7.17 4.70 6.70
N GLY A 84 -6.78 4.47 5.45
CA GLY A 84 -7.19 5.30 4.32
C GLY A 84 -8.56 4.93 3.73
N CYS A 85 -9.29 3.96 4.30
CA CYS A 85 -10.66 3.66 3.93
C CYS A 85 -11.58 4.77 4.45
N GLN A 86 -11.75 5.84 3.66
CA GLN A 86 -12.54 7.02 4.00
C GLN A 86 -13.44 7.43 2.83
N LYS A 87 -14.66 7.90 3.15
CA LYS A 87 -15.67 8.28 2.13
C LYS A 87 -15.18 9.40 1.22
N THR A 88 -14.47 10.38 1.78
CA THR A 88 -13.87 11.50 1.05
C THR A 88 -12.77 11.05 0.10
N ILE A 89 -11.98 10.04 0.49
CA ILE A 89 -10.94 9.46 -0.36
C ILE A 89 -11.59 8.65 -1.49
N ALA A 90 -12.62 7.85 -1.20
CA ALA A 90 -13.36 7.12 -2.23
C ALA A 90 -13.98 8.08 -3.27
N SER A 91 -14.61 9.19 -2.82
CA SER A 91 -15.14 10.22 -3.74
C SER A 91 -14.05 10.79 -4.62
N LYS A 92 -12.91 11.17 -4.06
CA LYS A 92 -11.79 11.74 -4.82
C LYS A 92 -11.23 10.78 -5.87
N ILE A 93 -11.19 9.48 -5.58
CA ILE A 93 -10.76 8.46 -6.55
C ILE A 93 -11.74 8.39 -7.72
N ILE A 94 -13.04 8.36 -7.43
CA ILE A 94 -14.09 8.33 -8.47
C ILE A 94 -14.12 9.61 -9.29
N ASP A 95 -13.96 10.78 -8.65
CA ASP A 95 -13.90 12.09 -9.32
C ASP A 95 -12.73 12.17 -10.33
N LYS A 96 -11.67 11.40 -10.11
CA LYS A 96 -10.50 11.27 -11.01
C LYS A 96 -10.63 10.10 -12.01
N GLU A 97 -11.83 9.58 -12.23
CA GLU A 97 -12.11 8.48 -13.17
C GLU A 97 -11.28 7.21 -12.89
N ALA A 98 -10.99 6.94 -11.60
CA ALA A 98 -10.30 5.74 -11.13
C ALA A 98 -11.24 4.84 -10.33
N ASP A 99 -10.86 3.58 -10.17
CA ASP A 99 -11.54 2.61 -9.31
C ASP A 99 -10.78 2.41 -7.99
N TYR A 100 -11.45 1.85 -6.99
CA TYR A 100 -10.84 1.55 -5.72
C TYR A 100 -11.11 0.14 -5.20
N VAL A 101 -10.17 -0.37 -4.39
CA VAL A 101 -10.34 -1.50 -3.49
C VAL A 101 -9.82 -1.08 -2.12
N LEU A 102 -10.72 -0.85 -1.16
CA LEU A 102 -10.40 -0.32 0.17
C LEU A 102 -10.65 -1.39 1.24
N ALA A 103 -9.68 -1.56 2.14
CA ALA A 103 -9.81 -2.50 3.25
C ALA A 103 -10.75 -1.93 4.34
N VAL A 104 -11.72 -2.74 4.80
CA VAL A 104 -12.65 -2.36 5.86
C VAL A 104 -12.25 -3.06 7.16
N LYS A 105 -12.12 -2.28 8.23
CA LYS A 105 -11.84 -2.75 9.59
C LYS A 105 -12.72 -2.01 10.61
N ASN A 106 -12.31 -2.04 11.86
CA ASN A 106 -13.06 -1.45 13.00
C ASN A 106 -13.28 0.07 12.90
N ASN A 107 -12.57 0.78 12.02
CA ASN A 107 -12.82 2.21 11.75
C ASN A 107 -14.21 2.46 11.13
N HIS A 108 -14.79 1.44 10.46
CA HIS A 108 -16.16 1.42 9.95
C HIS A 108 -16.93 0.22 10.51
N MET A 109 -17.10 0.19 11.82
CA MET A 109 -17.61 -0.98 12.58
C MET A 109 -18.95 -1.49 12.06
N HIS A 110 -19.89 -0.61 11.70
CA HIS A 110 -21.19 -1.04 11.17
C HIS A 110 -21.03 -1.76 9.84
N LEU A 111 -20.41 -1.11 8.88
CA LEU A 111 -20.14 -1.70 7.56
C LEU A 111 -19.32 -3.00 7.66
N TYR A 112 -18.31 -3.02 8.53
CA TYR A 112 -17.52 -4.22 8.81
C TYR A 112 -18.41 -5.39 9.27
N LYS A 113 -19.28 -5.17 10.26
CA LYS A 113 -20.15 -6.21 10.80
C LYS A 113 -21.19 -6.70 9.81
N GLU A 114 -21.71 -5.83 8.96
CA GLU A 114 -22.66 -6.20 7.91
C GLU A 114 -21.99 -7.10 6.86
N ILE A 115 -20.80 -6.73 6.41
CA ILE A 115 -20.01 -7.54 5.48
C ILE A 115 -19.63 -8.88 6.13
N GLU A 116 -19.16 -8.87 7.37
CA GLU A 116 -18.82 -10.07 8.13
C GLU A 116 -20.03 -11.01 8.27
N HIS A 117 -21.19 -10.46 8.64
CA HIS A 117 -22.43 -11.23 8.76
C HIS A 117 -22.81 -11.88 7.44
N PHE A 118 -22.80 -11.13 6.33
CA PHE A 118 -23.08 -11.68 5.01
C PHE A 118 -22.18 -12.88 4.68
N PHE A 119 -20.87 -12.76 4.85
CA PHE A 119 -19.96 -13.86 4.53
C PHE A 119 -20.00 -15.02 5.52
N THR A 120 -20.57 -14.83 6.73
CA THR A 120 -20.82 -15.91 7.68
C THR A 120 -21.99 -16.77 7.23
N ILE A 121 -23.08 -16.18 6.72
CA ILE A 121 -24.27 -16.90 6.27
C ILE A 121 -24.16 -17.35 4.79
N TRP A 122 -23.31 -16.74 3.99
CA TRP A 122 -23.16 -17.02 2.56
C TRP A 122 -22.98 -18.51 2.23
N SER A 123 -22.21 -19.24 3.01
CA SER A 123 -21.97 -20.67 2.79
C SER A 123 -23.24 -21.53 2.93
N ALA A 124 -24.23 -21.07 3.69
CA ALA A 124 -25.49 -21.75 3.92
C ALA A 124 -26.53 -21.40 2.85
N GLU A 125 -26.63 -20.14 2.45
CA GLU A 125 -27.72 -19.64 1.59
C GLU A 125 -27.34 -19.53 0.10
N LYS A 126 -26.04 -19.54 -0.23
CA LYS A 126 -25.50 -19.39 -1.60
C LYS A 126 -26.24 -18.34 -2.41
N PRO A 127 -26.28 -17.07 -1.96
CA PRO A 127 -27.04 -16.02 -2.62
C PRO A 127 -26.56 -15.82 -4.07
N ASN A 128 -27.46 -15.39 -4.92
CA ASN A 128 -27.12 -14.97 -6.28
C ASN A 128 -26.22 -13.73 -6.30
N ARG A 129 -25.54 -13.48 -7.41
CA ARG A 129 -24.68 -12.31 -7.60
C ARG A 129 -23.43 -12.36 -6.73
N VAL A 130 -22.79 -13.52 -6.72
CA VAL A 130 -21.49 -13.76 -6.04
C VAL A 130 -20.51 -14.32 -7.06
N SER A 131 -19.29 -13.78 -7.03
CA SER A 131 -18.12 -14.29 -7.76
C SER A 131 -17.13 -14.88 -6.77
N VAL A 132 -16.50 -15.99 -7.11
CA VAL A 132 -15.50 -16.65 -6.27
C VAL A 132 -14.24 -16.93 -7.07
N TYR A 133 -13.10 -16.59 -6.49
CA TYR A 133 -11.80 -16.89 -7.07
C TYR A 133 -10.90 -17.54 -6.03
N GLU A 134 -10.22 -18.62 -6.40
CA GLU A 134 -9.28 -19.33 -5.55
C GLU A 134 -7.91 -19.46 -6.20
N LYS A 135 -6.86 -19.23 -5.42
CA LYS A 135 -5.48 -19.44 -5.83
C LYS A 135 -4.68 -20.10 -4.73
N SER A 136 -3.94 -21.15 -5.09
CA SER A 136 -3.00 -21.81 -4.18
C SER A 136 -1.58 -21.61 -4.68
N GLU A 137 -0.68 -21.23 -3.78
CA GLU A 137 0.73 -20.98 -4.07
C GLU A 137 1.59 -21.74 -3.05
N THR A 138 2.69 -22.33 -3.55
CA THR A 138 3.70 -22.96 -2.69
C THR A 138 4.96 -22.12 -2.77
N GLY A 139 5.50 -21.68 -1.63
CA GLY A 139 6.72 -20.90 -1.59
C GLY A 139 7.32 -20.82 -0.20
N HIS A 140 8.64 -20.74 -0.09
CA HIS A 140 9.36 -20.65 1.18
C HIS A 140 8.98 -21.73 2.20
N GLY A 141 8.73 -22.96 1.72
CA GLY A 141 8.36 -24.09 2.56
C GLY A 141 6.96 -24.06 3.15
N ARG A 142 6.05 -23.23 2.64
CA ARG A 142 4.66 -23.10 3.09
C ARG A 142 3.69 -23.22 1.92
N LEU A 143 2.52 -23.78 2.18
CA LEU A 143 1.36 -23.75 1.29
C LEU A 143 0.45 -22.60 1.72
N GLU A 144 0.08 -21.76 0.78
CA GLU A 144 -0.85 -20.66 0.99
C GLU A 144 -2.00 -20.76 -0.01
N LYS A 145 -3.23 -20.89 0.51
CA LYS A 145 -4.47 -20.85 -0.27
C LYS A 145 -5.16 -19.52 0.01
N ARG A 146 -5.54 -18.79 -1.05
CA ARG A 146 -6.35 -17.57 -0.97
C ARG A 146 -7.65 -17.78 -1.70
N THR A 147 -8.75 -17.46 -1.02
CA THR A 147 -10.09 -17.46 -1.59
C THR A 147 -10.64 -16.04 -1.48
N CYS A 148 -11.00 -15.46 -2.62
CA CYS A 148 -11.73 -14.20 -2.67
C CYS A 148 -13.18 -14.49 -3.03
N ILE A 149 -14.10 -13.93 -2.26
CA ILE A 149 -15.54 -14.00 -2.51
C ILE A 149 -16.03 -12.56 -2.59
N ALA A 150 -16.63 -12.18 -3.72
CA ALA A 150 -17.15 -10.85 -3.97
C ALA A 150 -18.66 -10.92 -4.24
N CYS A 151 -19.39 -9.90 -3.78
CA CYS A 151 -20.83 -9.75 -3.99
C CYS A 151 -21.17 -8.34 -4.44
N ASP A 152 -22.03 -8.19 -5.45
CA ASP A 152 -22.52 -6.89 -5.94
C ASP A 152 -23.98 -6.60 -5.53
N ASN A 153 -24.58 -7.44 -4.70
CA ASN A 153 -25.89 -7.20 -4.13
C ASN A 153 -25.80 -6.32 -2.87
N LEU A 154 -25.75 -5.01 -3.08
CA LEU A 154 -25.61 -4.04 -1.97
C LEU A 154 -26.81 -3.98 -1.03
N TYR A 155 -27.94 -4.61 -1.35
CA TYR A 155 -29.10 -4.71 -0.47
C TYR A 155 -28.83 -5.51 0.82
N TRP A 156 -27.73 -6.27 0.86
CA TRP A 156 -27.25 -6.93 2.07
C TRP A 156 -26.60 -5.93 3.06
N LEU A 157 -26.27 -4.73 2.61
CA LEU A 157 -25.73 -3.67 3.44
C LEU A 157 -26.80 -2.64 3.75
N ASN A 158 -26.70 -1.97 4.90
CA ASN A 158 -27.61 -0.91 5.25
C ASN A 158 -27.50 0.27 4.27
N ALA A 159 -28.62 0.72 3.73
CA ALA A 159 -28.64 1.84 2.78
C ALA A 159 -27.96 3.11 3.30
N LYS A 160 -28.08 3.39 4.62
CA LYS A 160 -27.39 4.54 5.23
C LYS A 160 -25.87 4.44 5.20
N ASP A 161 -25.33 3.21 5.12
CA ASP A 161 -23.90 2.98 5.10
C ASP A 161 -23.36 2.96 3.66
N TYR A 162 -23.94 2.17 2.75
CA TYR A 162 -23.37 2.00 1.43
C TYR A 162 -23.60 3.21 0.50
N THR A 163 -24.72 3.94 0.60
CA THR A 163 -25.00 5.10 -0.26
C THR A 163 -24.05 6.28 -0.06
N GLN A 164 -23.29 6.30 1.03
CA GLN A 164 -22.32 7.32 1.32
C GLN A 164 -20.94 7.06 0.66
N TRP A 165 -20.78 5.91 0.03
CA TRP A 165 -19.56 5.54 -0.65
C TRP A 165 -19.70 5.79 -2.15
N ALA A 166 -19.00 6.79 -2.66
CA ALA A 166 -19.03 7.14 -4.09
C ALA A 166 -18.60 5.92 -4.92
N GLY A 167 -19.42 5.58 -5.92
CA GLY A 167 -19.10 4.51 -6.87
C GLY A 167 -19.07 3.11 -6.31
N LEU A 168 -19.49 2.85 -5.07
CA LEU A 168 -19.49 1.50 -4.49
C LEU A 168 -20.38 0.56 -5.31
N LYS A 169 -19.82 -0.54 -5.79
CA LYS A 169 -20.52 -1.58 -6.57
C LYS A 169 -20.40 -2.96 -5.94
N THR A 170 -19.29 -3.28 -5.26
CA THR A 170 -19.05 -4.61 -4.71
C THR A 170 -18.46 -4.53 -3.30
N PHE A 171 -18.73 -5.55 -2.52
CA PHE A 171 -18.00 -5.83 -1.28
C PHE A 171 -17.45 -7.25 -1.34
N ALA A 172 -16.32 -7.49 -0.69
CA ALA A 172 -15.62 -8.76 -0.80
C ALA A 172 -14.97 -9.19 0.52
N CYS A 173 -14.75 -10.50 0.65
CA CYS A 173 -13.83 -11.03 1.65
C CYS A 173 -12.67 -11.78 0.96
N VAL A 174 -11.49 -11.67 1.53
CA VAL A 174 -10.31 -12.45 1.15
C VAL A 174 -9.91 -13.31 2.34
N ILE A 175 -10.02 -14.63 2.16
CA ILE A 175 -9.64 -15.63 3.13
C ILE A 175 -8.26 -16.15 2.73
N THR A 176 -7.29 -16.05 3.64
CA THR A 176 -5.95 -16.58 3.47
C THR A 176 -5.73 -17.72 4.46
N GLU A 177 -5.47 -18.92 3.94
CA GLU A 177 -5.15 -20.10 4.73
C GLU A 177 -3.68 -20.45 4.47
N ARG A 178 -2.86 -20.43 5.53
CA ARG A 178 -1.44 -20.77 5.49
C ARG A 178 -1.18 -22.03 6.26
N THR A 179 -0.51 -22.99 5.62
CA THR A 179 0.00 -24.18 6.27
C THR A 179 1.53 -24.08 6.35
N VAL A 180 2.05 -23.96 7.55
CA VAL A 180 3.49 -23.81 7.83
C VAL A 180 3.98 -25.09 8.51
N PRO A 181 5.08 -25.71 8.06
CA PRO A 181 5.73 -26.81 8.77
C PRO A 181 6.07 -26.41 10.21
N GLY A 182 5.88 -27.31 11.15
CA GLY A 182 6.25 -27.09 12.55
C GLY A 182 6.76 -28.37 13.16
N GLU A 183 7.56 -28.28 14.22
CA GLU A 183 8.18 -29.43 14.90
C GLU A 183 7.17 -30.49 15.42
N ARG A 184 5.93 -30.05 15.73
CA ARG A 184 4.84 -30.92 16.22
C ARG A 184 3.75 -31.15 15.16
N GLY A 185 4.10 -31.00 13.86
CA GLY A 185 3.17 -31.10 12.74
C GLY A 185 2.80 -29.75 12.13
N PRO A 186 2.11 -29.75 10.96
CA PRO A 186 1.80 -28.53 10.23
C PRO A 186 0.83 -27.64 11.03
N ARG A 187 1.17 -26.34 11.13
CA ARG A 187 0.30 -25.33 11.74
C ARG A 187 -0.52 -24.65 10.66
N LYS A 188 -1.83 -24.62 10.84
CA LYS A 188 -2.76 -23.91 9.97
C LYS A 188 -3.08 -22.56 10.57
N GLN A 189 -2.98 -21.51 9.76
CA GLN A 189 -3.39 -20.15 10.11
C GLN A 189 -4.43 -19.72 9.09
N LYS A 190 -5.53 -19.14 9.58
CA LYS A 190 -6.60 -18.58 8.73
C LYS A 190 -6.79 -17.11 9.09
N GLU A 191 -6.78 -16.27 8.08
CA GLU A 191 -7.03 -14.83 8.19
C GLU A 191 -8.12 -14.44 7.21
N THR A 192 -9.09 -13.64 7.66
CA THR A 192 -10.15 -13.10 6.80
C THR A 192 -10.07 -11.59 6.84
N ARG A 193 -10.12 -10.96 5.66
CA ARG A 193 -10.12 -9.50 5.48
C ARG A 193 -11.27 -9.09 4.59
N TYR A 194 -11.89 -7.95 4.88
CA TYR A 194 -13.03 -7.43 4.15
C TYR A 194 -12.66 -6.18 3.38
N TYR A 195 -13.33 -6.01 2.23
CA TYR A 195 -13.05 -4.94 1.28
C TYR A 195 -14.36 -4.40 0.71
N ILE A 196 -14.32 -3.13 0.33
CA ILE A 196 -15.31 -2.48 -0.53
C ILE A 196 -14.63 -2.02 -1.81
N SER A 197 -15.38 -2.00 -2.92
CA SER A 197 -14.81 -1.68 -4.24
C SER A 197 -15.82 -1.01 -5.15
N SER A 198 -15.32 -0.13 -6.01
CA SER A 198 -16.07 0.43 -7.15
C SER A 198 -16.01 -0.46 -8.40
N LEU A 199 -15.19 -1.51 -8.40
CA LEU A 199 -15.11 -2.47 -9.50
C LEU A 199 -16.43 -3.23 -9.66
N ALA A 200 -16.72 -3.66 -10.89
CA ALA A 200 -17.76 -4.62 -11.16
C ALA A 200 -17.49 -5.97 -10.48
N LEU A 201 -18.48 -6.87 -10.48
CA LEU A 201 -18.37 -8.17 -9.82
C LEU A 201 -17.33 -9.06 -10.51
N ASP A 202 -16.10 -8.99 -10.01
CA ASP A 202 -14.96 -9.79 -10.45
C ASP A 202 -14.04 -10.10 -9.24
N ALA A 203 -14.19 -11.33 -8.70
CA ALA A 203 -13.40 -11.75 -7.54
C ALA A 203 -11.91 -11.93 -7.88
N GLU A 204 -11.55 -12.27 -9.11
CA GLU A 204 -10.16 -12.43 -9.54
C GLU A 204 -9.45 -11.07 -9.59
N LEU A 205 -10.10 -10.07 -10.20
CA LEU A 205 -9.55 -8.71 -10.27
C LEU A 205 -9.39 -8.09 -8.87
N ILE A 206 -10.37 -8.26 -7.98
CA ILE A 206 -10.28 -7.81 -6.58
C ILE A 206 -9.15 -8.53 -5.85
N ALA A 207 -9.06 -9.86 -5.95
CA ALA A 207 -7.99 -10.66 -5.32
C ALA A 207 -6.60 -10.25 -5.82
N SER A 208 -6.45 -10.03 -7.12
CA SER A 208 -5.22 -9.54 -7.74
C SER A 208 -4.85 -8.15 -7.22
N SER A 209 -5.81 -7.24 -7.14
CA SER A 209 -5.60 -5.88 -6.63
C SER A 209 -5.16 -5.88 -5.17
N VAL A 210 -5.81 -6.67 -4.32
CA VAL A 210 -5.41 -6.88 -2.93
C VAL A 210 -4.00 -7.46 -2.83
N ARG A 211 -3.66 -8.43 -3.67
CA ARG A 211 -2.31 -9.02 -3.68
C ARG A 211 -1.24 -8.02 -4.10
N LYS A 212 -1.54 -7.19 -5.08
CA LYS A 212 -0.65 -6.13 -5.56
C LYS A 212 -0.46 -5.02 -4.52
N HIS A 213 -1.49 -4.71 -3.72
CA HIS A 213 -1.33 -3.80 -2.58
C HIS A 213 -0.24 -4.28 -1.62
N TRP A 214 -0.29 -5.54 -1.20
CA TRP A 214 0.72 -6.11 -0.29
C TRP A 214 2.11 -6.21 -0.90
N SER A 215 2.24 -6.05 -2.22
CA SER A 215 3.55 -6.01 -2.86
C SER A 215 4.34 -4.75 -2.51
N VAL A 216 3.69 -3.66 -2.08
CA VAL A 216 4.37 -2.42 -1.67
C VAL A 216 5.33 -2.66 -0.50
N GLU A 217 4.92 -3.49 0.48
CA GLU A 217 5.78 -3.83 1.62
C GLU A 217 7.10 -4.49 1.17
N ASN A 218 7.03 -5.47 0.27
CA ASN A 218 8.21 -6.22 -0.16
C ASN A 218 9.00 -5.53 -1.28
N ASN A 219 8.29 -4.87 -2.20
CA ASN A 219 8.89 -4.32 -3.41
C ASN A 219 9.32 -2.86 -3.28
N LEU A 220 8.77 -2.14 -2.31
CA LEU A 220 9.15 -0.77 -2.02
C LEU A 220 9.78 -0.66 -0.63
N HIS A 221 9.01 -0.85 0.44
CA HIS A 221 9.46 -0.53 1.81
C HIS A 221 10.65 -1.39 2.25
N TRP A 222 10.56 -2.71 2.11
CA TRP A 222 11.65 -3.62 2.45
C TRP A 222 12.92 -3.35 1.62
N GLN A 223 12.77 -3.03 0.32
CA GLN A 223 13.91 -2.70 -0.52
C GLN A 223 14.60 -1.40 -0.08
N LEU A 224 13.82 -0.38 0.30
CA LEU A 224 14.38 0.86 0.83
C LEU A 224 15.14 0.62 2.13
N ASP A 225 14.64 -0.25 3.01
CA ASP A 225 15.31 -0.54 4.28
C ASP A 225 16.55 -1.41 4.10
N VAL A 226 16.45 -2.50 3.36
CA VAL A 226 17.53 -3.49 3.23
C VAL A 226 18.56 -3.09 2.18
N SER A 227 18.10 -2.61 1.01
CA SER A 227 18.99 -2.29 -0.10
C SER A 227 19.54 -0.86 -0.06
N PHE A 228 18.81 0.09 0.56
CA PHE A 228 19.21 1.50 0.64
C PHE A 228 19.53 1.97 2.06
N ASN A 229 19.29 1.15 3.08
CA ASN A 229 19.48 1.49 4.49
C ASN A 229 18.73 2.77 4.91
N GLU A 230 17.47 2.92 4.44
CA GLU A 230 16.71 4.16 4.64
C GLU A 230 16.49 4.45 6.12
N ASP A 231 16.15 3.44 6.92
CA ASP A 231 15.91 3.56 8.37
C ASP A 231 17.16 3.84 9.20
N TYR A 232 18.35 3.56 8.69
CA TYR A 232 19.62 3.84 9.38
C TYR A 232 20.19 5.23 9.08
N GLY A 233 19.66 5.90 8.05
CA GLY A 233 20.14 7.20 7.61
C GLY A 233 19.68 8.32 8.54
N ARG A 234 20.61 8.93 9.31
CA ARG A 234 20.32 10.11 10.13
C ARG A 234 20.15 11.37 9.28
N LYS A 235 18.95 11.59 8.78
CA LYS A 235 18.62 12.74 7.95
C LYS A 235 17.55 13.60 8.64
N LYS A 236 17.58 14.91 8.37
CA LYS A 236 16.68 15.88 9.01
C LYS A 236 15.87 16.62 7.94
N ASN A 237 14.64 16.97 8.30
CA ASN A 237 13.79 17.89 7.53
C ASN A 237 13.71 17.51 6.02
N ASN A 238 13.80 18.47 5.15
CA ASN A 238 13.72 18.30 3.70
C ASN A 238 14.79 17.34 3.14
N ALA A 239 15.96 17.22 3.78
CA ALA A 239 16.98 16.27 3.33
C ALA A 239 16.50 14.82 3.44
N ALA A 240 15.71 14.47 4.44
CA ALA A 240 15.11 13.14 4.59
C ALA A 240 14.06 12.87 3.49
N VAL A 241 13.19 13.83 3.24
CA VAL A 241 12.15 13.75 2.19
C VAL A 241 12.78 13.60 0.80
N ASN A 242 13.75 14.48 0.48
CA ASN A 242 14.43 14.45 -0.81
C ASN A 242 15.23 13.17 -1.02
N PHE A 243 15.91 12.68 0.03
CA PHE A 243 16.66 11.43 -0.07
C PHE A 243 15.75 10.21 -0.26
N SER A 244 14.58 10.19 0.39
CA SER A 244 13.57 9.15 0.17
C SER A 244 13.08 9.16 -1.28
N LEU A 245 12.82 10.35 -1.85
CA LEU A 245 12.43 10.49 -3.26
C LEU A 245 13.51 9.93 -4.20
N VAL A 246 14.76 10.37 -4.02
CA VAL A 246 15.90 9.90 -4.85
C VAL A 246 16.08 8.39 -4.71
N SER A 247 15.96 7.83 -3.50
CA SER A 247 16.08 6.39 -3.26
C SER A 247 14.98 5.59 -3.98
N LYS A 248 13.73 6.08 -3.98
CA LYS A 248 12.60 5.48 -4.69
C LYS A 248 12.79 5.52 -6.22
N THR A 249 13.27 6.65 -6.73
CA THR A 249 13.61 6.80 -8.16
C THR A 249 14.71 5.82 -8.55
N ALA A 250 15.80 5.76 -7.79
CA ALA A 250 16.89 4.82 -8.02
C ALA A 250 16.42 3.36 -7.94
N LEU A 251 15.54 3.02 -6.98
CA LEU A 251 14.95 1.70 -6.88
C LEU A 251 14.13 1.35 -8.12
N SER A 252 13.33 2.28 -8.63
CA SER A 252 12.55 2.10 -9.86
C SER A 252 13.47 1.82 -11.06
N MET A 253 14.53 2.58 -11.25
CA MET A 253 15.53 2.35 -12.28
C MET A 253 16.21 0.97 -12.16
N LEU A 254 16.66 0.61 -10.96
CA LEU A 254 17.29 -0.68 -10.68
C LEU A 254 16.36 -1.88 -10.93
N LYS A 255 15.05 -1.71 -10.74
CA LYS A 255 14.06 -2.75 -11.05
C LYS A 255 13.95 -3.00 -12.55
N HIS A 256 14.01 -1.95 -13.36
CA HIS A 256 13.92 -2.02 -14.82
C HIS A 256 15.23 -2.40 -15.50
N TYR A 257 16.35 -2.28 -14.81
CA TYR A 257 17.64 -2.75 -15.34
C TYR A 257 17.66 -4.28 -15.48
N GLU A 258 17.81 -4.77 -16.70
CA GLU A 258 17.82 -6.19 -17.04
C GLU A 258 19.05 -6.90 -16.47
N SER A 259 18.91 -7.48 -15.30
CA SER A 259 19.92 -8.31 -14.65
C SER A 259 19.28 -9.28 -13.67
N LYS A 260 19.78 -10.51 -13.59
CA LYS A 260 19.34 -11.52 -12.60
C LYS A 260 19.83 -11.22 -11.17
N SER A 261 20.61 -10.18 -10.98
CA SER A 261 21.16 -9.80 -9.68
C SER A 261 20.10 -9.17 -8.76
N SER A 262 20.28 -9.31 -7.45
CA SER A 262 19.45 -8.62 -6.47
C SER A 262 19.60 -7.08 -6.57
N ILE A 263 18.62 -6.33 -6.10
CA ILE A 263 18.65 -4.84 -6.08
C ILE A 263 19.92 -4.33 -5.37
N ALA A 264 20.25 -4.90 -4.21
CA ALA A 264 21.47 -4.52 -3.49
C ALA A 264 22.74 -4.74 -4.33
N ARG A 265 22.81 -5.83 -5.11
CA ARG A 265 23.95 -6.12 -5.98
C ARG A 265 23.99 -5.19 -7.18
N LYS A 266 22.85 -4.96 -7.84
CA LYS A 266 22.74 -3.96 -8.94
C LYS A 266 23.23 -2.59 -8.49
N ARG A 267 22.82 -2.14 -7.30
CA ARG A 267 23.25 -0.85 -6.72
C ARG A 267 24.75 -0.79 -6.50
N LYS A 268 25.35 -1.85 -5.95
CA LYS A 268 26.81 -1.94 -5.76
C LYS A 268 27.55 -1.94 -7.08
N SER A 269 27.07 -2.69 -8.06
CA SER A 269 27.70 -2.74 -9.41
C SER A 269 27.69 -1.39 -10.09
N ALA A 270 26.60 -0.62 -9.95
CA ALA A 270 26.52 0.77 -10.45
C ALA A 270 27.55 1.69 -9.79
N GLY A 271 27.91 1.47 -8.53
CA GLY A 271 28.96 2.22 -7.83
C GLY A 271 30.39 1.81 -8.18
N TRP A 272 30.57 0.67 -8.88
CA TRP A 272 31.88 0.17 -9.25
C TRP A 272 32.20 0.26 -10.76
N SER A 273 31.18 0.50 -11.59
CA SER A 273 31.33 0.54 -13.05
C SER A 273 30.46 1.62 -13.64
N ASP A 274 31.07 2.57 -14.32
CA ASP A 274 30.39 3.64 -15.03
C ASP A 274 29.52 3.11 -16.17
N ASP A 275 29.93 2.04 -16.86
CA ASP A 275 29.15 1.40 -17.91
C ASP A 275 27.83 0.83 -17.37
N VAL A 276 27.90 0.18 -16.20
CA VAL A 276 26.69 -0.33 -15.52
C VAL A 276 25.81 0.83 -15.07
N LEU A 277 26.38 1.88 -14.50
CA LEU A 277 25.64 3.07 -14.10
C LEU A 277 24.97 3.73 -15.30
N GLN A 278 25.67 3.92 -16.39
CA GLN A 278 25.13 4.48 -17.61
C GLN A 278 23.99 3.61 -18.18
N SER A 279 24.15 2.29 -18.17
CA SER A 279 23.11 1.35 -18.61
C SER A 279 21.84 1.45 -17.76
N ILE A 280 21.98 1.66 -16.43
CA ILE A 280 20.83 1.84 -15.53
C ILE A 280 20.15 3.20 -15.79
N LEU A 281 20.92 4.27 -16.00
CA LEU A 281 20.40 5.61 -16.27
C LEU A 281 19.78 5.74 -17.66
N SER A 282 20.17 4.90 -18.62
CA SER A 282 19.68 4.89 -20.02
C SER A 282 18.45 3.99 -20.20
N VAL A 283 17.81 3.53 -19.13
CA VAL A 283 16.57 2.72 -19.24
C VAL A 283 15.46 3.61 -19.79
N GLU A 284 15.12 3.44 -21.06
CA GLU A 284 14.10 4.21 -21.77
C GLU A 284 12.66 3.73 -21.50
N LYS A 285 12.48 2.64 -20.74
CA LYS A 285 11.17 2.01 -20.49
C LYS A 285 10.71 2.28 -19.05
N PHE A 286 10.01 3.35 -18.85
CA PHE A 286 9.19 3.60 -17.68
C PHE A 286 7.70 3.47 -18.03
#